data_4c513d72ef6ecd2220484e37e09a3296
#
_entry.id   4c513d72ef6ecd2220484e37e09a3296
#
_cell.length_a   1.000
_cell.length_b   1.000
_cell.length_c   1.000
_cell.angle_alpha   90.00
_cell.angle_beta   90.00
_cell.angle_gamma   90.00
#
_symmetry.space_group_name_H-M   'P 1'
#
loop_
_entity.id
_entity.type
_entity.pdbx_description
1 polymer ?
#
loop_
_entity_poly.entity_id
_entity_poly.type
_entity_poly.pdbx_seq_one_letter_code
_entity_poly.pdbx_strand_id
1 'polypeptide(L)'
;MIKVLHVCHGNICRSPMAEFMMKDMVERMGVKDDFYIASAATSTEEIWNGRGNPLYPPARQELLRHGIGTTPYTDFSSKRALQVTRADYDKYDYILCADDRNVKNTIRITGGDPDNKIMRLLDFSDEPRSIADPWYTGVFDITYSDIDEGLRAFLKYLGYI
;
A
#
# COMPACT_ATOMS: atom_id res chain seq x y z
N MET A 1 7.84 0.30 17.08
CA MET A 1 7.21 0.86 15.87
C MET A 1 6.96 -0.27 14.87
N ILE A 2 5.76 -0.37 14.38
CA ILE A 2 5.37 -1.37 13.39
C ILE A 2 5.62 -0.78 11.99
N LYS A 3 6.46 -1.44 11.20
CA LYS A 3 6.86 -0.96 9.86
C LYS A 3 6.14 -1.75 8.79
N VAL A 4 5.35 -1.05 7.98
CA VAL A 4 4.47 -1.63 6.96
C VAL A 4 4.81 -1.06 5.58
N LEU A 5 5.06 -1.96 4.63
CA LEU A 5 5.26 -1.60 3.22
C LEU A 5 4.08 -2.13 2.40
N HIS A 6 3.38 -1.23 1.72
CA HIS A 6 2.34 -1.59 0.77
C HIS A 6 2.94 -1.73 -0.63
N VAL A 7 2.59 -2.78 -1.36
CA VAL A 7 3.20 -3.08 -2.66
C VAL A 7 2.13 -3.34 -3.72
N CYS A 8 2.31 -2.74 -4.90
CA CYS A 8 1.57 -3.09 -6.08
C CYS A 8 2.52 -3.09 -7.30
N HIS A 9 1.98 -3.19 -8.51
CA HIS A 9 2.79 -3.28 -9.71
C HIS A 9 3.58 -1.99 -9.99
N GLY A 10 2.90 -0.84 -10.07
CA GLY A 10 3.50 0.43 -10.50
C GLY A 10 3.73 1.47 -9.41
N ASN A 11 3.14 1.30 -8.23
CA ASN A 11 3.21 2.25 -7.12
C ASN A 11 2.64 3.64 -7.47
N ILE A 12 1.60 3.68 -8.27
CA ILE A 12 0.87 4.92 -8.58
C ILE A 12 -0.62 4.85 -8.27
N CYS A 13 -1.19 3.68 -8.02
CA CYS A 13 -2.61 3.49 -7.69
C CYS A 13 -2.80 2.75 -6.36
N ARG A 14 -2.83 1.41 -6.37
CA ARG A 14 -3.24 0.59 -5.21
C ARG A 14 -2.35 0.76 -4.00
N SER A 15 -1.03 0.65 -4.16
CA SER A 15 -0.13 0.72 -3.01
C SER A 15 -0.03 2.12 -2.39
N PRO A 16 0.06 3.21 -3.17
CA PRO A 16 0.04 4.52 -2.52
C PRO A 16 -1.34 4.86 -1.94
N MET A 17 -2.44 4.40 -2.55
CA MET A 17 -3.75 4.54 -1.90
C MET A 17 -3.75 3.85 -0.53
N ALA A 18 -3.26 2.61 -0.46
CA ALA A 18 -3.17 1.88 0.80
C ALA A 18 -2.28 2.61 1.82
N GLU A 19 -1.14 3.12 1.39
CA GLU A 19 -0.25 3.90 2.27
C GLU A 19 -0.98 5.08 2.90
N PHE A 20 -1.60 5.94 2.11
CA PHE A 20 -2.21 7.16 2.61
C PHE A 20 -3.55 6.92 3.30
N MET A 21 -4.30 5.90 2.90
CA MET A 21 -5.49 5.47 3.63
C MET A 21 -5.14 4.95 5.03
N MET A 22 -4.07 4.15 5.13
CA MET A 22 -3.61 3.66 6.43
C MET A 22 -3.09 4.80 7.31
N LYS A 23 -2.33 5.73 6.74
CA LYS A 23 -1.87 6.92 7.44
C LYS A 23 -3.04 7.73 7.99
N ASP A 24 -4.09 7.91 7.20
CA ASP A 24 -5.28 8.62 7.64
C ASP A 24 -5.96 7.90 8.81
N MET A 25 -6.11 6.58 8.73
CA MET A 25 -6.72 5.78 9.79
C MET A 25 -5.94 5.91 11.11
N VAL A 26 -4.63 5.70 11.08
CA VAL A 26 -3.81 5.73 12.31
C VAL A 26 -3.69 7.13 12.90
N GLU A 27 -3.71 8.16 12.06
CA GLU A 27 -3.75 9.55 12.53
C GLU A 27 -5.07 9.86 13.24
N ARG A 28 -6.20 9.50 12.63
CA ARG A 28 -7.53 9.71 13.24
C ARG A 28 -7.70 8.92 14.54
N MET A 29 -7.09 7.76 14.63
CA MET A 29 -7.12 6.93 15.86
C MET A 29 -6.15 7.43 16.93
N GLY A 30 -5.28 8.38 16.63
CA GLY A 30 -4.29 8.90 17.56
C GLY A 30 -3.10 7.95 17.81
N VAL A 31 -2.84 7.02 16.91
CA VAL A 31 -1.79 6.00 17.07
C VAL A 31 -0.72 6.05 15.96
N LYS A 32 -0.66 7.14 15.21
CA LYS A 32 0.28 7.24 14.07
C LYS A 32 1.74 7.03 14.46
N ASP A 33 2.11 7.38 15.70
CA ASP A 33 3.50 7.26 16.15
C ASP A 33 3.91 5.81 16.40
N ASP A 34 2.95 4.87 16.42
CA ASP A 34 3.24 3.44 16.53
C ASP A 34 3.65 2.83 15.18
N PHE A 35 3.52 3.58 14.07
CA PHE A 35 3.67 3.04 12.72
C PHE A 35 4.69 3.81 11.88
N TYR A 36 5.37 3.06 11.01
CA TYR A 36 6.09 3.59 9.85
C TYR A 36 5.46 2.95 8.62
N ILE A 37 4.84 3.77 7.77
CA ILE A 37 4.03 3.30 6.64
C ILE A 37 4.62 3.84 5.34
N ALA A 38 4.85 2.97 4.36
CA ALA A 38 5.38 3.34 3.06
C ALA A 38 4.77 2.47 1.97
N SER A 39 5.08 2.77 0.71
CA SER A 39 4.66 1.96 -0.42
C SER A 39 5.73 1.91 -1.50
N ALA A 40 5.70 0.85 -2.31
CA ALA A 40 6.66 0.61 -3.39
C ALA A 40 6.04 -0.23 -4.50
N ALA A 41 6.75 -0.30 -5.63
CA ALA A 41 6.36 -1.07 -6.82
C ALA A 41 7.21 -2.32 -6.97
N THR A 42 6.63 -3.36 -7.58
CA THR A 42 7.42 -4.50 -8.06
C THR A 42 8.10 -4.20 -9.39
N SER A 43 7.54 -3.30 -10.22
CA SER A 43 8.07 -2.96 -11.54
C SER A 43 8.74 -1.58 -11.54
N THR A 44 9.44 -1.28 -12.63
CA THR A 44 10.03 0.04 -12.88
C THR A 44 9.28 0.83 -13.95
N GLU A 45 8.09 0.38 -14.35
CA GLU A 45 7.33 1.01 -15.44
C GLU A 45 7.02 2.49 -15.19
N GLU A 46 6.83 2.86 -13.91
CA GLU A 46 6.49 4.22 -13.51
C GLU A 46 7.71 4.99 -12.99
N ILE A 47 8.92 4.51 -13.28
CA ILE A 47 10.17 5.14 -12.88
C ILE A 47 11.02 5.40 -14.14
N TRP A 48 11.29 6.67 -14.40
CA TRP A 48 12.05 7.09 -15.58
C TRP A 48 13.30 7.88 -15.18
N ASN A 49 14.48 7.43 -15.58
CA ASN A 49 15.76 8.06 -15.22
C ASN A 49 15.91 8.30 -13.70
N GLY A 50 15.51 7.31 -12.89
CA GLY A 50 15.57 7.42 -11.44
C GLY A 50 14.49 8.30 -10.81
N ARG A 51 13.54 8.78 -11.59
CA ARG A 51 12.42 9.61 -11.14
C ARG A 51 11.13 8.84 -11.23
N GLY A 52 10.47 8.64 -10.09
CA GLY A 52 9.16 8.02 -10.04
C GLY A 52 8.04 8.98 -10.40
N ASN A 53 6.99 8.46 -11.02
CA ASN A 53 5.77 9.20 -11.29
C ASN A 53 5.00 9.45 -10.00
N PRO A 54 4.22 10.55 -9.92
CA PRO A 54 3.30 10.79 -8.81
C PRO A 54 2.12 9.83 -8.85
N LEU A 55 1.25 9.90 -7.84
CA LEU A 55 0.00 9.15 -7.88
C LEU A 55 -0.78 9.46 -9.16
N TYR A 56 -1.38 8.44 -9.73
CA TYR A 56 -2.26 8.56 -10.89
C TYR A 56 -3.43 9.50 -10.54
N PRO A 57 -3.80 10.46 -11.41
CA PRO A 57 -4.83 11.45 -11.07
C PRO A 57 -6.13 10.90 -10.52
N PRO A 58 -6.75 9.83 -11.09
CA PRO A 58 -7.95 9.25 -10.51
C PRO A 58 -7.74 8.69 -9.09
N ALA A 59 -6.56 8.15 -8.77
CA ALA A 59 -6.25 7.69 -7.42
C ALA A 59 -6.19 8.86 -6.43
N ARG A 60 -5.58 9.97 -6.82
CA ARG A 60 -5.55 11.20 -6.01
C ARG A 60 -6.96 11.72 -5.76
N GLN A 61 -7.79 11.75 -6.81
CA GLN A 61 -9.17 12.23 -6.71
C GLN A 61 -9.97 11.36 -5.75
N GLU A 62 -9.78 10.03 -5.80
CA GLU A 62 -10.48 9.12 -4.90
C GLU A 62 -10.10 9.39 -3.45
N LEU A 63 -8.80 9.56 -3.14
CA LEU A 63 -8.35 9.88 -1.79
C LEU A 63 -8.94 11.21 -1.30
N LEU A 64 -8.87 12.26 -2.13
CA LEU A 64 -9.39 13.58 -1.77
C LEU A 64 -10.90 13.55 -1.54
N ARG A 65 -11.64 12.74 -2.32
CA ARG A 65 -13.09 12.58 -2.15
C ARG A 65 -13.45 12.05 -0.76
N HIS A 66 -12.57 11.26 -0.16
CA HIS A 66 -12.73 10.72 1.19
C HIS A 66 -12.07 11.56 2.28
N GLY A 67 -11.61 12.77 1.94
CA GLY A 67 -10.98 13.69 2.91
C GLY A 67 -9.55 13.33 3.30
N ILE A 68 -8.88 12.49 2.50
CA ILE A 68 -7.50 12.06 2.75
C ILE A 68 -6.54 12.98 1.98
N GLY A 69 -5.44 13.38 2.62
CA GLY A 69 -4.43 14.27 1.99
C GLY A 69 -4.48 15.70 2.49
N THR A 70 -5.30 15.99 3.51
CA THR A 70 -5.51 17.36 4.02
C THR A 70 -4.65 17.71 5.24
N THR A 71 -3.88 16.76 5.77
CA THR A 71 -2.97 16.99 6.89
C THR A 71 -1.52 16.85 6.43
N PRO A 72 -0.54 17.40 7.17
CA PRO A 72 0.86 17.20 6.84
C PRO A 72 1.27 15.72 6.77
N TYR A 73 0.70 14.88 7.64
CA TYR A 73 1.01 13.46 7.68
C TYR A 73 0.44 12.69 6.49
N THR A 74 -0.72 13.10 5.99
CA THR A 74 -1.40 12.43 4.87
C THR A 74 -1.17 13.11 3.52
N ASP A 75 -0.35 14.17 3.46
CA ASP A 75 -0.05 14.87 2.22
C ASP A 75 0.74 13.96 1.28
N PHE A 76 0.15 13.61 0.13
CA PHE A 76 0.76 12.73 -0.87
C PHE A 76 1.34 13.48 -2.07
N SER A 77 1.41 14.81 -2.01
CA SER A 77 1.87 15.61 -3.14
C SER A 77 3.32 15.35 -3.54
N SER A 78 4.17 14.94 -2.60
CA SER A 78 5.57 14.62 -2.85
C SER A 78 5.83 13.12 -3.08
N LYS A 79 4.80 12.27 -2.94
CA LYS A 79 4.97 10.83 -3.15
C LYS A 79 5.30 10.54 -4.60
N ARG A 80 6.34 9.71 -4.80
CA ARG A 80 6.78 9.25 -6.12
C ARG A 80 6.96 7.74 -6.09
N ALA A 81 6.73 7.08 -7.23
CA ALA A 81 6.92 5.65 -7.36
C ALA A 81 8.37 5.26 -7.05
N LEU A 82 8.52 4.21 -6.23
CA LEU A 82 9.79 3.60 -5.85
C LEU A 82 9.68 2.11 -6.08
N GLN A 83 10.80 1.45 -6.40
CA GLN A 83 10.81 0.00 -6.53
C GLN A 83 11.18 -0.66 -5.21
N VAL A 84 10.53 -1.79 -4.91
CA VAL A 84 10.92 -2.66 -3.80
C VAL A 84 12.36 -3.10 -3.99
N THR A 85 13.13 -3.13 -2.91
CA THR A 85 14.51 -3.61 -2.91
C THR A 85 14.65 -4.82 -2.00
N ARG A 86 15.75 -5.56 -2.17
CA ARG A 86 16.04 -6.70 -1.30
C ARG A 86 16.18 -6.26 0.18
N ALA A 87 16.75 -5.08 0.41
CA ALA A 87 16.93 -4.53 1.76
C ALA A 87 15.60 -4.23 2.45
N ASP A 88 14.52 -4.00 1.71
CA ASP A 88 13.21 -3.74 2.30
C ASP A 88 12.69 -4.93 3.11
N TYR A 89 13.13 -6.14 2.78
CA TYR A 89 12.68 -7.33 3.51
C TYR A 89 13.01 -7.24 5.00
N ASP A 90 14.24 -6.88 5.34
CA ASP A 90 14.66 -6.77 6.73
C ASP A 90 14.12 -5.50 7.41
N LYS A 91 13.87 -4.47 6.63
CA LYS A 91 13.40 -3.18 7.15
C LYS A 91 11.96 -3.21 7.65
N TYR A 92 11.07 -3.92 6.95
CA TYR A 92 9.64 -3.91 7.25
C TYR A 92 9.21 -5.16 8.01
N ASP A 93 8.23 -4.99 8.90
CA ASP A 93 7.62 -6.09 9.65
C ASP A 93 6.55 -6.80 8.80
N TYR A 94 5.86 -6.03 7.96
CA TYR A 94 4.80 -6.51 7.06
C TYR A 94 5.01 -5.92 5.68
N ILE A 95 4.91 -6.77 4.66
CA ILE A 95 4.94 -6.35 3.25
C ILE A 95 3.62 -6.81 2.65
N LEU A 96 2.69 -5.86 2.47
CA LEU A 96 1.31 -6.13 2.10
C LEU A 96 1.08 -5.78 0.65
N CYS A 97 0.84 -6.80 -0.16
CA CYS A 97 0.68 -6.69 -1.60
C CYS A 97 -0.79 -6.59 -2.00
N ALA A 98 -1.06 -5.94 -3.14
CA ALA A 98 -2.43 -5.80 -3.63
C ALA A 98 -2.98 -7.12 -4.19
N ASP A 99 -2.15 -7.91 -4.88
CA ASP A 99 -2.60 -9.14 -5.54
C ASP A 99 -1.55 -10.25 -5.51
N ASP A 100 -1.93 -11.45 -5.99
CA ASP A 100 -1.04 -12.62 -6.03
C ASP A 100 0.21 -12.40 -6.84
N ARG A 101 0.10 -11.68 -7.96
CA ARG A 101 1.25 -11.40 -8.83
C ARG A 101 2.26 -10.53 -8.09
N ASN A 102 1.78 -9.54 -7.34
CA ASN A 102 2.65 -8.69 -6.52
C ASN A 102 3.37 -9.52 -5.46
N VAL A 103 2.70 -10.48 -4.82
CA VAL A 103 3.33 -11.37 -3.84
C VAL A 103 4.47 -12.15 -4.48
N LYS A 104 4.21 -12.80 -5.62
CA LYS A 104 5.23 -13.59 -6.33
C LYS A 104 6.42 -12.73 -6.76
N ASN A 105 6.15 -11.56 -7.31
CA ASN A 105 7.21 -10.66 -7.78
C ASN A 105 8.02 -10.08 -6.61
N THR A 106 7.37 -9.76 -5.50
CA THR A 106 8.06 -9.29 -4.30
C THR A 106 8.98 -10.37 -3.74
N ILE A 107 8.51 -11.60 -3.61
CA ILE A 107 9.34 -12.73 -3.15
C ILE A 107 10.56 -12.92 -4.04
N ARG A 108 10.41 -12.77 -5.35
CA ARG A 108 11.53 -12.85 -6.28
C ARG A 108 12.56 -11.74 -6.04
N ILE A 109 12.10 -10.50 -5.84
CA ILE A 109 12.99 -9.36 -5.60
C ILE A 109 13.74 -9.51 -4.28
N THR A 110 13.05 -9.94 -3.23
CA THR A 110 13.65 -10.08 -1.89
C THR A 110 14.48 -11.34 -1.74
N GLY A 111 14.33 -12.30 -2.65
CA GLY A 111 15.07 -13.56 -2.62
C GLY A 111 14.44 -14.62 -1.74
N GLY A 112 13.19 -14.44 -1.32
CA GLY A 112 12.45 -15.38 -0.48
C GLY A 112 11.60 -14.67 0.56
N ASP A 113 10.93 -15.46 1.41
CA ASP A 113 10.09 -14.96 2.50
C ASP A 113 10.17 -15.90 3.71
N PRO A 114 11.39 -16.07 4.31
CA PRO A 114 11.55 -17.01 5.42
C PRO A 114 10.75 -16.62 6.67
N ASP A 115 10.43 -15.34 6.85
CA ASP A 115 9.73 -14.85 8.04
C ASP A 115 8.22 -14.67 7.82
N ASN A 116 7.68 -15.09 6.68
CA ASN A 116 6.27 -14.96 6.32
C ASN A 116 5.74 -13.52 6.44
N LYS A 117 6.51 -12.56 5.90
CA LYS A 117 6.16 -11.13 5.93
C LYS A 117 5.36 -10.69 4.72
N ILE A 118 5.45 -11.43 3.60
CA ILE A 118 4.91 -11.02 2.29
C ILE A 118 3.57 -11.72 2.08
N MET A 119 2.49 -10.94 2.02
CA MET A 119 1.14 -11.46 1.86
C MET A 119 0.25 -10.42 1.19
N ARG A 120 -0.95 -10.80 0.81
CA ARG A 120 -1.92 -9.85 0.27
C ARG A 120 -2.57 -9.09 1.43
N LEU A 121 -2.91 -7.81 1.17
CA LEU A 121 -3.63 -7.02 2.16
C LEU A 121 -4.95 -7.67 2.56
N LEU A 122 -5.71 -8.18 1.58
CA LEU A 122 -6.99 -8.82 1.83
C LEU A 122 -6.90 -10.23 2.43
N ASP A 123 -5.70 -10.76 2.65
CA ASP A 123 -5.56 -12.02 3.40
C ASP A 123 -5.99 -11.88 4.86
N PHE A 124 -6.06 -10.65 5.39
CA PHE A 124 -6.59 -10.39 6.72
C PHE A 124 -8.12 -10.29 6.76
N SER A 125 -8.77 -10.16 5.61
CA SER A 125 -10.23 -10.06 5.48
C SER A 125 -10.90 -11.42 5.67
N ASP A 126 -12.18 -11.40 6.03
CA ASP A 126 -13.02 -12.61 6.05
C ASP A 126 -13.23 -13.20 4.64
N GLU A 127 -12.98 -12.42 3.60
CA GLU A 127 -13.03 -12.85 2.21
C GLU A 127 -11.67 -12.60 1.54
N PRO A 128 -10.64 -13.44 1.79
CA PRO A 128 -9.31 -13.26 1.21
C PRO A 128 -9.36 -13.30 -0.32
N ARG A 129 -8.75 -12.30 -0.95
CA ARG A 129 -8.72 -12.17 -2.41
C ARG A 129 -7.70 -11.13 -2.82
N SER A 130 -7.47 -11.01 -4.13
CA SER A 130 -6.67 -9.93 -4.71
C SER A 130 -7.52 -8.67 -4.90
N ILE A 131 -6.87 -7.50 -4.85
CA ILE A 131 -7.49 -6.22 -5.18
C ILE A 131 -7.33 -6.01 -6.69
N ALA A 132 -8.44 -5.82 -7.40
CA ALA A 132 -8.42 -5.58 -8.83
C ALA A 132 -7.64 -4.30 -9.16
N ASP A 133 -6.88 -4.32 -10.26
CA ASP A 133 -6.08 -3.18 -10.68
C ASP A 133 -6.98 -2.12 -11.36
N PRO A 134 -7.15 -0.94 -10.75
CA PRO A 134 -8.03 0.09 -11.28
C PRO A 134 -7.49 0.74 -12.56
N TRP A 135 -6.21 0.56 -12.88
CA TRP A 135 -5.66 0.96 -14.17
C TRP A 135 -6.41 0.29 -15.31
N TYR A 136 -6.78 -1.00 -15.15
CA TYR A 136 -7.50 -1.76 -16.17
C TYR A 136 -9.02 -1.67 -16.02
N THR A 137 -9.55 -1.66 -14.81
CA THR A 137 -11.00 -1.63 -14.58
C THR A 137 -11.60 -0.23 -14.67
N GLY A 138 -10.81 0.80 -14.35
CA GLY A 138 -11.29 2.19 -14.27
C GLY A 138 -12.15 2.47 -13.03
N VAL A 139 -12.30 1.52 -12.10
CA VAL A 139 -13.24 1.62 -10.98
C VAL A 139 -12.48 1.84 -9.67
N PHE A 140 -12.20 3.10 -9.35
CA PHE A 140 -11.40 3.49 -8.18
C PHE A 140 -12.16 3.40 -6.86
N ASP A 141 -13.48 3.57 -6.86
CA ASP A 141 -14.29 3.44 -5.66
C ASP A 141 -14.31 2.00 -5.13
N ILE A 142 -14.34 0.99 -6.00
CA ILE A 142 -14.22 -0.41 -5.61
C ILE A 142 -12.83 -0.69 -5.04
N THR A 143 -11.78 -0.16 -5.68
CA THR A 143 -10.42 -0.28 -5.18
C THR A 143 -10.30 0.32 -3.79
N TYR A 144 -10.86 1.51 -3.58
CA TYR A 144 -10.88 2.16 -2.27
C TYR A 144 -11.58 1.27 -1.23
N SER A 145 -12.76 0.75 -1.56
CA SER A 145 -13.54 -0.10 -0.67
C SER A 145 -12.78 -1.37 -0.28
N ASP A 146 -12.12 -2.02 -1.24
CA ASP A 146 -11.34 -3.23 -0.97
C ASP A 146 -10.12 -2.94 -0.10
N ILE A 147 -9.43 -1.83 -0.35
CA ILE A 147 -8.30 -1.42 0.48
C ILE A 147 -8.77 -1.10 1.91
N ASP A 148 -9.88 -0.37 2.05
CA ASP A 148 -10.46 -0.04 3.35
C ASP A 148 -10.78 -1.31 4.14
N GLU A 149 -11.40 -2.29 3.50
CA GLU A 149 -11.69 -3.60 4.12
C GLU A 149 -10.42 -4.27 4.62
N GLY A 150 -9.38 -4.34 3.78
CA GLY A 150 -8.12 -4.96 4.13
C GLY A 150 -7.38 -4.25 5.26
N LEU A 151 -7.35 -2.92 5.24
CA LEU A 151 -6.71 -2.12 6.28
C LEU A 151 -7.40 -2.25 7.63
N ARG A 152 -8.73 -2.24 7.65
CA ARG A 152 -9.50 -2.45 8.89
C ARG A 152 -9.24 -3.84 9.46
N ALA A 153 -9.23 -4.85 8.60
CA ALA A 153 -8.94 -6.22 9.03
C ALA A 153 -7.50 -6.35 9.56
N PHE A 154 -6.55 -5.71 8.91
CA PHE A 154 -5.15 -5.70 9.36
C PHE A 154 -4.97 -5.00 10.71
N LEU A 155 -5.59 -3.82 10.89
CA LEU A 155 -5.53 -3.10 12.17
C LEU A 155 -6.22 -3.88 13.29
N LYS A 156 -7.30 -4.60 12.98
CA LYS A 156 -7.94 -5.51 13.92
C LYS A 156 -7.02 -6.67 14.32
N TYR A 157 -6.34 -7.25 13.32
CA TYR A 157 -5.34 -8.31 13.55
C TYR A 157 -4.23 -7.82 14.51
N LEU A 158 -3.80 -6.57 14.35
CA LEU A 158 -2.77 -5.97 15.21
C LEU A 158 -3.31 -5.55 16.58
N GLY A 159 -4.61 -5.58 16.82
CA GLY A 159 -5.21 -5.24 18.11
C GLY A 159 -5.57 -3.77 18.29
N TYR A 160 -5.63 -2.97 17.22
CA TYR A 160 -5.98 -1.55 17.30
C TYR A 160 -7.47 -1.28 17.20
N ILE A 161 -8.21 -2.24 16.72
CA ILE A 161 -9.68 -2.13 16.60
C ILE A 161 -10.34 -3.34 17.26
#